data_0e724f06e78955fe54e211a14121bc16
#
_entry.id   0e724f06e78955fe54e211a14121bc16
#
_cell.length_a   1.000
_cell.length_b   1.000
_cell.length_c   1.000
_cell.angle_alpha   90.00
_cell.angle_beta   90.00
_cell.angle_gamma   90.00
#
_symmetry.space_group_name_H-M   'P 1'
#
loop_
_entity.id
_entity.type
_entity.pdbx_description
1 polymer ?
#
loop_
_entity_poly.entity_id
_entity_poly.type
_entity_poly.pdbx_seq_one_letter_code
_entity_poly.pdbx_strand_id
1 'polypeptide(L)'
;MIDKWIPLERVLRFPEVTPEQVTAALQQCVDQVRNNLPAFEAKFPAANSEHNFYTPGPNTDWTPGFWTGEVWLAYENAKNDSDRFLFRKAGDCQVDSFLKRINIKHYVDHHDMGFLYIPSCVAAYKLTGSVSAREAALKAANQLITRYRPIGEYIQAWGTMDDPNNHRLIIDCLLNIPLLYWATEVTGDGKYREAVSYTHLTL
;
A
#
# COMPACT_ATOMS: atom_id res chain seq x y z
N MET A 1 4.78 19.21 -23.84
CA MET A 1 5.24 18.24 -24.86
C MET A 1 4.34 17.01 -24.72
N ILE A 2 3.38 16.83 -25.64
CA ILE A 2 2.51 15.65 -25.60
C ILE A 2 3.39 14.46 -26.00
N ASP A 3 3.60 13.54 -25.05
CA ASP A 3 4.30 12.28 -25.34
C ASP A 3 3.62 11.61 -26.53
N LYS A 4 4.41 11.36 -27.57
CA LYS A 4 3.92 10.61 -28.71
C LYS A 4 3.52 9.22 -28.21
N TRP A 5 2.24 8.90 -28.32
CA TRP A 5 1.71 7.57 -28.04
C TRP A 5 2.63 6.53 -28.67
N ILE A 6 2.96 5.49 -27.93
CA ILE A 6 3.71 4.37 -28.49
C ILE A 6 2.87 3.81 -29.63
N PRO A 7 3.34 3.81 -30.88
CA PRO A 7 2.55 3.32 -31.99
C PRO A 7 2.14 1.86 -31.74
N LEU A 8 0.87 1.53 -31.99
CA LEU A 8 0.34 0.17 -31.80
C LEU A 8 1.23 -0.89 -32.47
N GLU A 9 1.80 -0.59 -33.63
CA GLU A 9 2.77 -1.43 -34.36
C GLU A 9 4.00 -1.78 -33.53
N ARG A 10 4.42 -0.91 -32.60
CA ARG A 10 5.54 -1.20 -31.70
C ARG A 10 5.13 -2.17 -30.59
N VAL A 11 3.89 -2.10 -30.13
CA VAL A 11 3.33 -3.04 -29.14
C VAL A 11 3.11 -4.41 -29.78
N LEU A 12 2.59 -4.45 -30.99
CA LEU A 12 2.35 -5.70 -31.76
C LEU A 12 3.62 -6.45 -32.16
N ARG A 13 4.81 -5.87 -32.00
CA ARG A 13 6.09 -6.56 -32.26
C ARG A 13 6.52 -7.48 -31.11
N PHE A 14 5.93 -7.34 -29.92
CA PHE A 14 6.23 -8.24 -28.81
C PHE A 14 5.43 -9.53 -28.97
N PRO A 15 6.04 -10.70 -28.71
CA PRO A 15 5.30 -11.95 -28.71
C PRO A 15 4.19 -11.90 -27.66
N GLU A 16 3.06 -12.49 -27.97
CA GLU A 16 1.99 -12.65 -26.98
C GLU A 16 2.50 -13.48 -25.80
N VAL A 17 2.20 -13.01 -24.58
CA VAL A 17 2.56 -13.72 -23.35
C VAL A 17 1.53 -14.82 -23.11
N THR A 18 2.00 -16.07 -22.95
CA THR A 18 1.11 -17.20 -22.68
C THR A 18 0.71 -17.28 -21.20
N PRO A 19 -0.44 -17.91 -20.87
CA PRO A 19 -0.84 -18.15 -19.47
C PRO A 19 0.22 -18.91 -18.68
N GLU A 20 0.96 -19.82 -19.30
CA GLU A 20 2.03 -20.61 -18.67
C GLU A 20 3.22 -19.71 -18.30
N GLN A 21 3.58 -18.77 -19.17
CA GLN A 21 4.64 -17.77 -18.89
C GLN A 21 4.24 -16.87 -17.72
N VAL A 22 2.99 -16.41 -17.66
CA VAL A 22 2.47 -15.61 -16.55
C VAL A 22 2.52 -16.42 -15.23
N THR A 23 2.07 -17.67 -15.28
CA THR A 23 2.08 -18.58 -14.12
C THR A 23 3.51 -18.82 -13.61
N ALA A 24 4.46 -19.04 -14.54
CA ALA A 24 5.86 -19.24 -14.19
C ALA A 24 6.48 -17.97 -13.56
N ALA A 25 6.20 -16.80 -14.12
CA ALA A 25 6.67 -15.52 -13.57
C ALA A 25 6.10 -15.27 -12.17
N LEU A 26 4.80 -15.50 -11.96
CA LEU A 26 4.15 -15.38 -10.65
C LEU A 26 4.80 -16.33 -9.63
N GLN A 27 5.10 -17.58 -10.01
CA GLN A 27 5.79 -18.50 -9.13
C GLN A 27 7.18 -18.00 -8.73
N GLN A 28 7.94 -17.42 -9.66
CA GLN A 28 9.24 -16.81 -9.36
C GLN A 28 9.10 -15.67 -8.34
N CYS A 29 8.06 -14.84 -8.46
CA CYS A 29 7.77 -13.79 -7.48
C CYS A 29 7.49 -14.38 -6.09
N VAL A 30 6.67 -15.43 -5.99
CA VAL A 30 6.37 -16.14 -4.73
C VAL A 30 7.65 -16.72 -4.11
N ASP A 31 8.50 -17.35 -4.93
CA ASP A 31 9.78 -17.91 -4.47
C ASP A 31 10.74 -16.82 -3.99
N GLN A 32 10.77 -15.67 -4.66
CA GLN A 32 11.58 -14.53 -4.25
C GLN A 32 11.12 -13.96 -2.90
N VAL A 33 9.80 -13.82 -2.70
CA VAL A 33 9.26 -13.40 -1.39
C VAL A 33 9.67 -14.39 -0.30
N ARG A 34 9.53 -15.71 -0.55
CA ARG A 34 9.95 -16.74 0.41
C ARG A 34 11.43 -16.62 0.78
N ASN A 35 12.30 -16.42 -0.22
CA ASN A 35 13.73 -16.29 -0.02
C ASN A 35 14.12 -15.05 0.78
N ASN A 36 13.31 -13.98 0.70
CA ASN A 36 13.54 -12.73 1.41
C ASN A 36 12.99 -12.72 2.85
N LEU A 37 12.05 -13.60 3.20
CA LEU A 37 11.43 -13.63 4.53
C LEU A 37 12.43 -13.71 5.69
N PRO A 38 13.54 -14.48 5.64
CA PRO A 38 14.50 -14.51 6.75
C PRO A 38 15.06 -13.14 7.13
N ALA A 39 15.18 -12.23 6.15
CA ALA A 39 15.65 -10.87 6.39
C ALA A 39 14.52 -9.89 6.78
N PHE A 40 13.29 -10.15 6.30
CA PHE A 40 12.19 -9.17 6.34
C PHE A 40 10.92 -9.68 7.01
N GLU A 41 10.92 -10.77 7.79
CA GLU A 41 9.72 -11.28 8.48
C GLU A 41 9.15 -10.21 9.45
N ALA A 42 10.00 -9.61 10.28
CA ALA A 42 9.63 -8.57 11.25
C ALA A 42 10.24 -7.20 10.93
N LYS A 43 10.87 -7.06 9.76
CA LYS A 43 11.50 -5.84 9.28
C LYS A 43 10.99 -5.50 7.88
N PHE A 44 11.37 -4.33 7.40
CA PHE A 44 10.91 -3.82 6.10
C PHE A 44 12.11 -3.41 5.25
N PRO A 45 12.06 -3.60 3.93
CA PRO A 45 13.06 -3.07 3.03
C PRO A 45 13.12 -1.55 3.14
N ALA A 46 14.32 -0.98 3.17
CA ALA A 46 14.52 0.46 3.06
C ALA A 46 13.93 0.99 1.73
N ALA A 47 13.57 2.28 1.68
CA ALA A 47 13.02 2.87 0.46
C ALA A 47 13.97 2.86 -0.73
N ASN A 48 15.28 2.82 -0.46
CA ASN A 48 16.33 2.78 -1.48
C ASN A 48 17.22 1.56 -1.30
N SER A 49 17.69 0.99 -2.41
CA SER A 49 18.69 -0.07 -2.39
C SER A 49 20.12 0.52 -2.33
N GLU A 50 21.01 -0.19 -1.66
CA GLU A 50 22.45 0.06 -1.67
C GLU A 50 23.15 -1.15 -2.29
N HIS A 51 23.96 -0.92 -3.32
CA HIS A 51 24.63 -2.00 -4.08
C HIS A 51 23.66 -3.10 -4.56
N ASN A 52 22.46 -2.71 -5.00
CA ASN A 52 21.36 -3.58 -5.42
C ASN A 52 20.73 -4.46 -4.31
N PHE A 53 20.97 -4.16 -3.05
CA PHE A 53 20.36 -4.83 -1.90
C PHE A 53 19.58 -3.83 -1.05
N TYR A 54 18.45 -4.28 -0.48
CA TYR A 54 17.68 -3.50 0.47
C TYR A 54 18.11 -3.82 1.89
N THR A 55 18.43 -2.77 2.66
CA THR A 55 18.74 -2.91 4.08
C THR A 55 17.47 -3.13 4.89
N PRO A 56 17.41 -4.15 5.78
CA PRO A 56 16.28 -4.35 6.66
C PRO A 56 16.17 -3.26 7.74
N GLY A 57 15.04 -2.56 7.76
CA GLY A 57 14.76 -1.44 8.65
C GLY A 57 13.43 -1.55 9.41
N PRO A 58 13.11 -0.56 10.25
CA PRO A 58 11.85 -0.47 10.97
C PRO A 58 10.69 -0.03 10.06
N ASN A 59 9.46 -0.14 10.59
CA ASN A 59 8.24 0.35 9.93
C ASN A 59 8.07 1.86 10.15
N THR A 60 8.90 2.69 9.50
CA THR A 60 8.92 4.15 9.71
C THR A 60 8.88 4.96 8.42
N ASP A 61 9.14 4.34 7.28
CA ASP A 61 9.12 4.99 5.96
C ASP A 61 7.73 4.90 5.31
N TRP A 62 7.57 5.45 4.10
CA TRP A 62 6.34 5.39 3.31
C TRP A 62 6.20 4.10 2.48
N THR A 63 7.26 3.32 2.33
CA THR A 63 7.33 2.11 1.50
C THR A 63 7.00 0.78 2.19
N PRO A 64 7.04 0.60 3.53
CA PRO A 64 6.85 -0.69 4.19
C PRO A 64 5.60 -1.46 3.77
N GLY A 65 4.52 -0.77 3.40
CA GLY A 65 3.27 -1.38 2.96
C GLY A 65 3.42 -2.26 1.72
N PHE A 66 4.31 -1.91 0.80
CA PHE A 66 4.53 -2.66 -0.45
C PHE A 66 5.10 -4.05 -0.16
N TRP A 67 6.12 -4.15 0.69
CA TRP A 67 6.66 -5.45 1.08
C TRP A 67 5.60 -6.35 1.74
N THR A 68 4.81 -5.79 2.65
CA THR A 68 3.70 -6.54 3.26
C THR A 68 2.67 -6.96 2.22
N GLY A 69 2.42 -6.13 1.21
CA GLY A 69 1.58 -6.46 0.06
C GLY A 69 2.12 -7.64 -0.74
N GLU A 70 3.43 -7.68 -1.00
CA GLU A 70 4.09 -8.81 -1.66
C GLU A 70 3.94 -10.11 -0.84
N VAL A 71 4.05 -10.04 0.49
CA VAL A 71 3.81 -11.19 1.39
C VAL A 71 2.37 -11.68 1.28
N TRP A 72 1.37 -10.79 1.23
CA TRP A 72 -0.03 -11.18 1.06
C TRP A 72 -0.34 -11.73 -0.33
N LEU A 73 0.27 -11.19 -1.39
CA LEU A 73 0.18 -11.76 -2.74
C LEU A 73 0.81 -13.16 -2.79
N ALA A 74 1.94 -13.38 -2.11
CA ALA A 74 2.56 -14.70 -2.01
C ALA A 74 1.68 -15.68 -1.21
N TYR A 75 1.02 -15.22 -0.14
CA TYR A 75 0.04 -16.01 0.61
C TYR A 75 -1.13 -16.46 -0.28
N GLU A 76 -1.71 -15.55 -1.05
CA GLU A 76 -2.83 -15.83 -1.96
C GLU A 76 -2.45 -16.85 -3.04
N ASN A 77 -1.21 -16.76 -3.56
CA ASN A 77 -0.70 -17.59 -4.64
C ASN A 77 0.12 -18.81 -4.18
N ALA A 78 0.18 -19.07 -2.86
CA ALA A 78 0.89 -20.22 -2.33
C ALA A 78 0.25 -21.55 -2.77
N LYS A 79 1.07 -22.46 -3.34
CA LYS A 79 0.61 -23.75 -3.89
C LYS A 79 0.46 -24.85 -2.86
N ASN A 80 1.00 -24.66 -1.66
CA ASN A 80 0.96 -25.65 -0.59
C ASN A 80 0.71 -24.99 0.78
N ASP A 81 0.25 -25.79 1.74
CA ASP A 81 -0.13 -25.30 3.07
C ASP A 81 1.07 -24.80 3.89
N SER A 82 2.27 -25.35 3.68
CA SER A 82 3.49 -24.91 4.37
C SER A 82 3.84 -23.47 4.00
N ASP A 83 3.85 -23.15 2.71
CA ASP A 83 4.11 -21.81 2.22
C ASP A 83 3.00 -20.83 2.65
N ARG A 84 1.76 -21.28 2.54
CA ARG A 84 0.60 -20.49 2.98
C ARG A 84 0.71 -20.14 4.46
N PHE A 85 1.09 -21.10 5.30
CA PHE A 85 1.31 -20.86 6.73
C PHE A 85 2.48 -19.89 6.97
N LEU A 86 3.58 -20.06 6.25
CA LEU A 86 4.77 -19.22 6.35
C LEU A 86 4.45 -17.75 6.03
N PHE A 87 3.83 -17.50 4.88
CA PHE A 87 3.45 -16.14 4.46
C PHE A 87 2.39 -15.54 5.39
N ARG A 88 1.42 -16.33 5.84
CA ARG A 88 0.41 -15.91 6.80
C ARG A 88 1.05 -15.41 8.10
N LYS A 89 1.97 -16.19 8.66
CA LYS A 89 2.69 -15.83 9.89
C LYS A 89 3.45 -14.52 9.74
N ALA A 90 4.19 -14.36 8.64
CA ALA A 90 4.92 -13.13 8.35
C ALA A 90 3.98 -11.93 8.18
N GLY A 91 2.91 -12.09 7.40
CA GLY A 91 1.90 -11.05 7.19
C GLY A 91 1.23 -10.61 8.49
N ASP A 92 0.84 -11.54 9.36
CA ASP A 92 0.24 -11.23 10.66
C ASP A 92 1.23 -10.46 11.56
N CYS A 93 2.51 -10.86 11.63
CA CYS A 93 3.57 -10.14 12.34
C CYS A 93 3.71 -8.69 11.85
N GLN A 94 3.64 -8.49 10.54
CA GLN A 94 3.74 -7.16 9.95
C GLN A 94 2.49 -6.32 10.19
N VAL A 95 1.29 -6.92 10.15
CA VAL A 95 0.03 -6.24 10.54
C VAL A 95 0.09 -5.70 11.96
N ASP A 96 0.63 -6.48 12.91
CA ASP A 96 0.83 -6.01 14.29
C ASP A 96 1.75 -4.80 14.37
N SER A 97 2.80 -4.77 13.53
CA SER A 97 3.69 -3.60 13.39
C SER A 97 2.95 -2.37 12.87
N PHE A 98 2.07 -2.52 11.86
CA PHE A 98 1.24 -1.43 11.34
C PHE A 98 0.20 -0.94 12.36
N LEU A 99 -0.44 -1.85 13.09
CA LEU A 99 -1.37 -1.50 14.16
C LEU A 99 -0.67 -0.72 15.28
N LYS A 100 0.52 -1.15 15.68
CA LYS A 100 1.35 -0.42 16.64
C LYS A 100 1.71 0.97 16.12
N ARG A 101 2.19 1.07 14.87
CA ARG A 101 2.58 2.33 14.23
C ARG A 101 1.47 3.37 14.27
N ILE A 102 0.25 2.99 13.87
CA ILE A 102 -0.88 3.92 13.86
C ILE A 102 -1.38 4.25 15.28
N ASN A 103 -1.34 3.32 16.21
CA ASN A 103 -1.76 3.55 17.60
C ASN A 103 -0.89 4.59 18.31
N ILE A 104 0.43 4.56 18.09
CA ILE A 104 1.37 5.52 18.67
C ILE A 104 1.60 6.75 17.78
N LYS A 105 0.90 6.85 16.64
CA LYS A 105 1.03 7.93 15.65
C LYS A 105 2.46 8.18 15.18
N HIS A 106 3.21 7.10 14.96
CA HIS A 106 4.63 7.18 14.59
C HIS A 106 4.79 7.30 13.07
N TYR A 107 5.31 8.44 12.59
CA TYR A 107 5.49 8.75 11.16
C TYR A 107 4.23 8.44 10.31
N VAL A 108 3.09 9.04 10.69
CA VAL A 108 1.79 8.85 10.02
C VAL A 108 1.12 10.17 9.61
N ASP A 109 1.80 11.30 9.79
CA ASP A 109 1.26 12.62 9.43
C ASP A 109 1.65 13.02 7.99
N HIS A 110 1.26 12.19 7.04
CA HIS A 110 1.41 12.37 5.60
C HIS A 110 0.33 11.59 4.85
N HIS A 111 0.19 11.81 3.54
CA HIS A 111 -0.87 11.17 2.76
C HIS A 111 -0.61 9.71 2.39
N ASP A 112 0.61 9.19 2.55
CA ASP A 112 0.98 7.82 2.15
C ASP A 112 0.32 6.71 2.99
N MET A 113 -0.72 7.04 3.74
CA MET A 113 -1.52 6.07 4.48
C MET A 113 -2.11 4.99 3.57
N GLY A 114 -2.44 5.35 2.32
CA GLY A 114 -2.88 4.38 1.33
C GLY A 114 -1.78 3.38 0.97
N PHE A 115 -0.58 3.84 0.62
CA PHE A 115 0.58 2.99 0.33
C PHE A 115 0.95 2.08 1.49
N LEU A 116 0.78 2.56 2.72
CA LEU A 116 1.09 1.78 3.92
C LEU A 116 0.00 0.75 4.24
N TYR A 117 -1.28 1.14 4.23
CA TYR A 117 -2.35 0.34 4.83
C TYR A 117 -3.23 -0.42 3.84
N ILE A 118 -3.26 -0.07 2.55
CA ILE A 118 -4.01 -0.84 1.55
C ILE A 118 -3.33 -2.18 1.29
N PRO A 119 -2.04 -2.23 0.86
CA PRO A 119 -1.41 -3.49 0.55
C PRO A 119 -1.10 -4.33 1.79
N SER A 120 -1.00 -3.71 2.98
CA SER A 120 -0.74 -4.42 4.22
C SER A 120 -2.03 -4.86 4.93
N CYS A 121 -2.75 -3.93 5.53
CA CYS A 121 -3.85 -4.22 6.45
C CYS A 121 -5.19 -4.46 5.73
N VAL A 122 -5.52 -3.70 4.68
CA VAL A 122 -6.74 -3.96 3.89
C VAL A 122 -6.62 -5.31 3.19
N ALA A 123 -5.47 -5.63 2.59
CA ALA A 123 -5.23 -6.94 1.98
C ALA A 123 -5.37 -8.07 3.00
N ALA A 124 -4.72 -7.94 4.17
CA ALA A 124 -4.85 -8.89 5.27
C ALA A 124 -6.32 -9.13 5.66
N TYR A 125 -7.08 -8.05 5.86
CA TYR A 125 -8.51 -8.17 6.20
C TYR A 125 -9.32 -8.87 5.11
N LYS A 126 -9.11 -8.50 3.84
CA LYS A 126 -9.83 -9.12 2.71
C LYS A 126 -9.52 -10.61 2.56
N LEU A 127 -8.26 -11.01 2.75
CA LEU A 127 -7.81 -12.38 2.57
C LEU A 127 -8.09 -13.30 3.76
N THR A 128 -8.18 -12.74 4.97
CA THR A 128 -8.14 -13.54 6.20
C THR A 128 -9.23 -13.21 7.21
N GLY A 129 -9.98 -12.12 7.03
CA GLY A 129 -10.93 -11.63 8.00
C GLY A 129 -10.31 -11.02 9.28
N SER A 130 -8.99 -10.72 9.28
CA SER A 130 -8.27 -10.23 10.47
C SER A 130 -8.88 -8.95 11.04
N VAL A 131 -9.36 -9.02 12.29
CA VAL A 131 -9.98 -7.89 12.98
C VAL A 131 -8.96 -6.81 13.30
N SER A 132 -7.74 -7.18 13.71
CA SER A 132 -6.64 -6.23 13.98
C SER A 132 -6.20 -5.48 12.72
N ALA A 133 -6.16 -6.16 11.57
CA ALA A 133 -5.86 -5.53 10.30
C ALA A 133 -6.95 -4.51 9.88
N ARG A 134 -8.25 -4.88 10.05
CA ARG A 134 -9.35 -3.96 9.82
C ARG A 134 -9.27 -2.73 10.74
N GLU A 135 -8.97 -2.93 12.01
CA GLU A 135 -8.80 -1.84 12.98
C GLU A 135 -7.67 -0.90 12.56
N ALA A 136 -6.49 -1.45 12.21
CA ALA A 136 -5.35 -0.67 11.77
C ALA A 136 -5.66 0.18 10.52
N ALA A 137 -6.30 -0.42 9.51
CA ALA A 137 -6.68 0.26 8.28
C ALA A 137 -7.72 1.37 8.50
N LEU A 138 -8.72 1.16 9.38
CA LEU A 138 -9.70 2.19 9.71
C LEU A 138 -9.07 3.36 10.49
N LYS A 139 -8.13 3.09 11.40
CA LYS A 139 -7.37 4.14 12.08
C LYS A 139 -6.51 4.94 11.09
N ALA A 140 -5.92 4.26 10.12
CA ALA A 140 -5.16 4.92 9.05
C ALA A 140 -6.05 5.79 8.14
N ALA A 141 -7.26 5.33 7.80
CA ALA A 141 -8.23 6.14 7.07
C ALA A 141 -8.65 7.38 7.86
N ASN A 142 -8.88 7.25 9.18
CA ASN A 142 -9.14 8.39 10.04
C ASN A 142 -7.94 9.35 10.13
N GLN A 143 -6.71 8.85 10.10
CA GLN A 143 -5.52 9.68 10.06
C GLN A 143 -5.40 10.40 8.71
N LEU A 144 -5.64 9.70 7.59
CA LEU A 144 -5.57 10.30 6.26
C LEU A 144 -6.57 11.45 6.09
N ILE A 145 -7.81 11.30 6.56
CA ILE A 145 -8.84 12.33 6.43
C ILE A 145 -8.52 13.60 7.22
N THR A 146 -7.64 13.54 8.25
CA THR A 146 -7.20 14.75 8.98
C THR A 146 -6.37 15.69 8.11
N ARG A 147 -5.90 15.20 6.96
CA ARG A 147 -5.12 15.98 6.00
C ARG A 147 -5.97 16.62 4.90
N TYR A 148 -7.30 16.47 4.99
CA TYR A 148 -8.23 17.10 4.06
C TYR A 148 -8.26 18.62 4.24
N ARG A 149 -8.14 19.34 3.14
CA ARG A 149 -8.24 20.81 3.05
C ARG A 149 -9.60 21.19 2.49
N PRO A 150 -10.56 21.63 3.32
CA PRO A 150 -11.95 21.83 2.85
C PRO A 150 -12.11 22.97 1.84
N ILE A 151 -11.28 24.03 1.87
CA ILE A 151 -11.35 25.14 0.91
C ILE A 151 -10.83 24.73 -0.46
N GLY A 152 -9.72 23.95 -0.49
CA GLY A 152 -9.11 23.46 -1.72
C GLY A 152 -9.62 22.10 -2.17
N GLU A 153 -10.42 21.42 -1.32
CA GLU A 153 -11.06 20.14 -1.58
C GLU A 153 -10.07 19.02 -1.97
N TYR A 154 -8.93 18.96 -1.26
CA TYR A 154 -7.87 17.97 -1.51
C TYR A 154 -7.23 17.44 -0.22
N ILE A 155 -6.52 16.31 -0.33
CA ILE A 155 -5.69 15.74 0.73
C ILE A 155 -4.28 16.29 0.61
N GLN A 156 -3.81 17.03 1.63
CA GLN A 156 -2.45 17.57 1.64
C GLN A 156 -1.41 16.46 1.84
N ALA A 157 -0.37 16.42 1.01
CA ALA A 157 0.61 15.35 0.99
C ALA A 157 1.42 15.25 2.30
N TRP A 158 2.13 16.31 2.69
CA TRP A 158 2.91 16.37 3.93
C TRP A 158 3.06 17.82 4.41
N GLY A 159 3.80 18.04 5.51
CA GLY A 159 3.98 19.34 6.17
C GLY A 159 2.82 19.68 7.09
N THR A 160 3.00 20.73 7.90
CA THR A 160 2.00 21.12 8.91
C THR A 160 0.69 21.58 8.27
N MET A 161 -0.41 21.18 8.87
CA MET A 161 -1.76 21.63 8.48
C MET A 161 -2.07 23.05 8.91
N ASP A 162 -1.34 23.60 9.88
CA ASP A 162 -1.54 24.96 10.39
C ASP A 162 -0.85 26.05 9.55
N ASP A 163 0.03 25.66 8.63
CA ASP A 163 0.69 26.60 7.73
C ASP A 163 -0.23 26.94 6.53
N PRO A 164 -0.70 28.20 6.42
CA PRO A 164 -1.57 28.60 5.32
C PRO A 164 -0.88 28.64 3.94
N ASN A 165 0.45 28.54 3.91
CA ASN A 165 1.22 28.54 2.66
C ASN A 165 1.64 27.11 2.24
N ASN A 166 1.30 26.10 3.01
CA ASN A 166 1.65 24.72 2.71
C ASN A 166 0.49 24.02 1.98
N HIS A 167 0.56 24.00 0.66
CA HIS A 167 -0.49 23.45 -0.23
C HIS A 167 0.07 22.35 -1.13
N ARG A 168 0.67 21.31 -0.52
CA ARG A 168 1.30 20.22 -1.29
C ARG A 168 0.27 19.19 -1.72
N LEU A 169 0.11 19.07 -3.03
CA LEU A 169 -0.65 18.03 -3.69
C LEU A 169 0.25 17.43 -4.77
N ILE A 170 0.34 16.11 -4.82
CA ILE A 170 1.08 15.37 -5.83
C ILE A 170 0.20 14.24 -6.39
N ILE A 171 0.48 13.80 -7.60
CA ILE A 171 -0.39 12.90 -8.36
C ILE A 171 -0.57 11.53 -7.72
N ASP A 172 0.40 11.06 -6.94
CA ASP A 172 0.34 9.79 -6.23
C ASP A 172 -0.71 9.75 -5.11
N CYS A 173 -1.29 10.92 -4.74
CA CYS A 173 -2.48 10.98 -3.89
C CYS A 173 -3.58 10.06 -4.41
N LEU A 174 -3.72 9.92 -5.74
CA LEU A 174 -4.70 9.02 -6.37
C LEU A 174 -4.52 7.54 -5.99
N LEU A 175 -3.32 7.12 -5.59
CA LEU A 175 -3.04 5.77 -5.12
C LEU A 175 -3.22 5.62 -3.59
N ASN A 176 -3.34 6.73 -2.87
CA ASN A 176 -3.53 6.75 -1.42
C ASN A 176 -5.02 6.87 -1.02
N ILE A 177 -5.80 7.65 -1.74
CA ILE A 177 -7.22 7.87 -1.44
C ILE A 177 -8.14 6.62 -1.57
N PRO A 178 -7.81 5.53 -2.29
CA PRO A 178 -8.61 4.31 -2.27
C PRO A 178 -8.81 3.72 -0.86
N LEU A 179 -7.94 4.03 0.10
CA LEU A 179 -8.13 3.67 1.51
C LEU A 179 -9.44 4.27 2.06
N LEU A 180 -9.79 5.47 1.66
CA LEU A 180 -11.01 6.15 2.10
C LEU A 180 -12.27 5.54 1.47
N TYR A 181 -12.22 5.12 0.20
CA TYR A 181 -13.32 4.37 -0.41
C TYR A 181 -13.56 3.04 0.31
N TRP A 182 -12.50 2.29 0.61
CA TRP A 182 -12.60 1.07 1.39
C TRP A 182 -13.18 1.33 2.80
N ALA A 183 -12.78 2.41 3.46
CA ALA A 183 -13.32 2.77 4.77
C ALA A 183 -14.83 3.07 4.70
N THR A 184 -15.30 3.75 3.64
CA THR A 184 -16.74 3.93 3.40
C THR A 184 -17.45 2.58 3.22
N GLU A 185 -16.87 1.69 2.41
CA GLU A 185 -17.45 0.36 2.12
C GLU A 185 -17.68 -0.46 3.40
N VAL A 186 -16.68 -0.48 4.30
CA VAL A 186 -16.75 -1.34 5.50
C VAL A 186 -17.45 -0.71 6.71
N THR A 187 -17.67 0.61 6.70
CA THR A 187 -18.32 1.33 7.82
C THR A 187 -19.70 1.88 7.48
N GLY A 188 -19.99 2.11 6.20
CA GLY A 188 -21.15 2.86 5.75
C GLY A 188 -21.06 4.38 5.96
N ASP A 189 -19.97 4.90 6.53
CA ASP A 189 -19.78 6.34 6.80
C ASP A 189 -19.36 7.08 5.52
N GLY A 190 -20.23 7.98 5.04
CA GLY A 190 -20.03 8.73 3.81
C GLY A 190 -18.89 9.74 3.84
N LYS A 191 -18.44 10.18 5.03
CA LYS A 191 -17.40 11.21 5.19
C LYS A 191 -16.09 10.90 4.44
N TYR A 192 -15.73 9.62 4.38
CA TYR A 192 -14.50 9.21 3.69
C TYR A 192 -14.63 9.39 2.18
N ARG A 193 -15.75 8.94 1.60
CA ARG A 193 -16.02 9.09 0.16
C ARG A 193 -16.13 10.55 -0.25
N GLU A 194 -16.74 11.38 0.57
CA GLU A 194 -16.88 12.82 0.30
C GLU A 194 -15.53 13.49 0.15
N ALA A 195 -14.59 13.23 1.07
CA ALA A 195 -13.23 13.77 0.98
C ALA A 195 -12.48 13.31 -0.30
N VAL A 196 -12.77 12.09 -0.79
CA VAL A 196 -12.13 11.56 -2.01
C VAL A 196 -12.70 12.18 -3.27
N SER A 197 -14.02 12.31 -3.36
CA SER A 197 -14.69 12.72 -4.58
C SER A 197 -14.20 14.06 -5.11
N TYR A 198 -13.89 15.00 -4.22
CA TYR A 198 -13.32 16.29 -4.58
C TYR A 198 -11.83 16.23 -4.89
N THR A 199 -11.03 15.54 -4.08
CA THR A 199 -9.59 15.35 -4.33
C THR A 199 -9.33 14.73 -5.70
N HIS A 200 -10.17 13.79 -6.13
CA HIS A 200 -10.07 13.11 -7.41
C HIS A 200 -10.36 14.04 -8.61
N LEU A 201 -11.23 15.03 -8.43
CA LEU A 201 -11.62 15.97 -9.50
C LEU A 201 -10.63 17.12 -9.68
N THR A 202 -9.74 17.37 -8.73
CA THR A 202 -8.75 18.47 -8.75
C THR A 202 -7.37 18.06 -9.26
N LEU A 203 -7.16 16.80 -9.49
CA LEU A 203 -5.95 16.22 -10.09
C LEU A 203 -6.18 15.90 -11.57
#